data_0ec40c9ff8e6e96782d0aa048efbda7d
#
_entry.id   0ec40c9ff8e6e96782d0aa048efbda7d
#
_cell.length_a   1.000
_cell.length_b   1.000
_cell.length_c   1.000
_cell.angle_alpha   90.00
_cell.angle_beta   90.00
_cell.angle_gamma   90.00
#
_symmetry.space_group_name_H-M   'P 1'
#
loop_
_entity.id
_entity.type
_entity.pdbx_description
1 polymer ?
#
loop_
_entity_poly.entity_id
_entity_poly.type
_entity_poly.pdbx_seq_one_letter_code
_entity_poly.pdbx_strand_id
1 'polypeptide(L)'
;MKRYCQTLELVNDPEMIEKYCELHAHVWPEIIEGQRAVGILDMQIYRFENHVFMICDTVDDFDWEKDMARLAKLPRQAEWEALVAQCQGADPSLPSTGKWKLMEKIF
;
A
#
# COMPACT_ATOMS: atom_id res chain seq x y z
N MET A 1 13.91 -9.83 -9.74
CA MET A 1 13.07 -8.85 -9.02
C MET A 1 12.02 -8.27 -9.97
N LYS A 2 10.77 -8.23 -9.53
CA LYS A 2 9.70 -7.57 -10.27
C LYS A 2 9.39 -6.24 -9.60
N ARG A 3 8.94 -5.27 -10.38
CA ARG A 3 8.55 -3.96 -9.87
C ARG A 3 7.12 -3.64 -10.28
N TYR A 4 6.30 -3.25 -9.30
CA TYR A 4 4.93 -2.81 -9.50
C TYR A 4 4.82 -1.37 -9.05
N CYS A 5 4.23 -0.53 -9.89
CA CYS A 5 4.00 0.88 -9.56
C CYS A 5 2.49 1.11 -9.45
N GLN A 6 2.09 1.87 -8.46
CA GLN A 6 0.68 2.09 -8.17
C GLN A 6 0.43 3.56 -7.83
N THR A 7 -0.77 4.00 -8.04
CA THR A 7 -1.17 5.38 -7.76
C THR A 7 -2.47 5.41 -6.95
N LEU A 8 -2.63 6.48 -6.17
CA LEU A 8 -3.81 6.71 -5.35
C LEU A 8 -3.89 8.19 -5.01
N GLU A 9 -5.09 8.74 -4.90
CA GLU A 9 -5.29 10.08 -4.39
C GLU A 9 -5.83 10.01 -2.96
N LEU A 10 -5.22 10.80 -2.07
CA LEU A 10 -5.72 10.96 -0.70
C LEU A 10 -6.87 11.96 -0.70
N VAL A 11 -7.69 11.92 0.35
CA VAL A 11 -8.65 12.98 0.63
C VAL A 11 -7.89 14.30 0.66
N ASN A 12 -8.34 15.27 -0.12
CA ASN A 12 -7.65 16.56 -0.24
C ASN A 12 -7.92 17.47 0.96
N ASP A 13 -7.43 17.04 2.12
CA ASP A 13 -7.55 17.70 3.41
C ASP A 13 -6.20 17.66 4.09
N PRO A 14 -5.63 18.82 4.48
CA PRO A 14 -4.31 18.87 5.10
C PRO A 14 -4.16 17.95 6.32
N GLU A 15 -5.18 17.81 7.14
CA GLU A 15 -5.14 16.95 8.33
C GLU A 15 -5.06 15.47 7.94
N MET A 16 -5.81 15.06 6.90
CA MET A 16 -5.78 13.67 6.42
C MET A 16 -4.46 13.35 5.75
N ILE A 17 -3.91 14.29 4.99
CA ILE A 17 -2.59 14.12 4.36
C ILE A 17 -1.51 13.97 5.42
N GLU A 18 -1.52 14.84 6.44
CA GLU A 18 -0.56 14.77 7.54
C GLU A 18 -0.68 13.45 8.30
N LYS A 19 -1.89 13.01 8.59
CA LYS A 19 -2.15 11.73 9.26
C LYS A 19 -1.59 10.56 8.47
N TYR A 20 -1.80 10.55 7.16
CA TYR A 20 -1.29 9.51 6.28
C TYR A 20 0.24 9.45 6.31
N CYS A 21 0.89 10.61 6.23
CA CYS A 21 2.36 10.70 6.31
C CYS A 21 2.87 10.22 7.67
N GLU A 22 2.21 10.60 8.75
CA GLU A 22 2.59 10.19 10.11
C GLU A 22 2.45 8.68 10.29
N LEU A 23 1.37 8.07 9.81
CA LEU A 23 1.18 6.63 9.87
C LEU A 23 2.30 5.88 9.15
N HIS A 24 2.76 6.40 8.01
CA HIS A 24 3.82 5.77 7.23
C HIS A 24 5.23 6.06 7.76
N ALA A 25 5.38 7.07 8.63
CA ALA A 25 6.62 7.28 9.36
C ALA A 25 6.83 6.23 10.46
N HIS A 26 5.76 5.57 10.89
CA HIS A 26 5.75 4.59 11.98
C HIS A 26 4.90 3.37 11.63
N VAL A 27 5.21 2.73 10.50
CA VAL A 27 4.48 1.53 10.04
C VAL A 27 4.63 0.42 11.08
N TRP A 28 3.52 -0.26 11.37
CA TRP A 28 3.52 -1.34 12.34
C TRP A 28 4.45 -2.48 11.90
N PRO A 29 5.22 -3.06 12.85
CA PRO A 29 6.14 -4.16 12.51
C PRO A 29 5.47 -5.34 11.81
N GLU A 30 4.24 -5.68 12.20
CA GLU A 30 3.49 -6.80 11.62
C GLU A 30 3.20 -6.56 10.12
N ILE A 31 3.02 -5.30 9.73
CA ILE A 31 2.77 -4.96 8.32
C ILE A 31 4.02 -5.20 7.48
N ILE A 32 5.17 -4.77 7.99
CA ILE A 32 6.45 -4.99 7.30
C ILE A 32 6.79 -6.48 7.24
N GLU A 33 6.58 -7.20 8.34
CA GLU A 33 6.78 -8.65 8.40
C GLU A 33 5.89 -9.39 7.40
N GLY A 34 4.62 -8.99 7.31
CA GLY A 34 3.68 -9.57 6.35
C GLY A 34 4.10 -9.35 4.92
N GLN A 35 4.57 -8.16 4.59
CA GLN A 35 5.08 -7.85 3.25
C GLN A 35 6.25 -8.77 2.90
N ARG A 36 7.21 -8.92 3.81
CA ARG A 36 8.36 -9.81 3.58
C ARG A 36 7.94 -11.26 3.43
N ALA A 37 6.97 -11.70 4.22
CA ALA A 37 6.48 -13.09 4.20
C ALA A 37 5.90 -13.48 2.85
N VAL A 38 5.31 -12.55 2.10
CA VAL A 38 4.73 -12.86 0.78
C VAL A 38 5.68 -12.56 -0.38
N GLY A 39 6.88 -12.04 -0.10
CA GLY A 39 7.89 -11.81 -1.13
C GLY A 39 8.03 -10.36 -1.59
N ILE A 40 7.49 -9.40 -0.85
CA ILE A 40 7.74 -7.98 -1.09
C ILE A 40 9.08 -7.63 -0.45
N LEU A 41 10.04 -7.21 -1.27
CA LEU A 41 11.40 -6.89 -0.84
C LEU A 41 11.52 -5.46 -0.34
N ASP A 42 10.80 -4.54 -0.98
CA ASP A 42 10.85 -3.12 -0.64
C ASP A 42 9.58 -2.44 -1.12
N MET A 43 9.15 -1.43 -0.38
CA MET A 43 7.99 -0.63 -0.74
C MET A 43 8.31 0.84 -0.43
N GLN A 44 8.15 1.70 -1.42
CA GLN A 44 8.39 3.13 -1.29
C GLN A 44 7.15 3.87 -1.72
N ILE A 45 6.78 4.90 -0.96
CA ILE A 45 5.63 5.75 -1.29
C ILE A 45 6.13 7.19 -1.36
N TYR A 46 5.84 7.85 -2.47
CA TYR A 46 6.15 9.25 -2.71
C TYR A 46 4.86 10.05 -2.79
N ARG A 47 4.90 11.29 -2.36
CA ARG A 47 3.73 12.15 -2.33
C ARG A 47 3.99 13.50 -3.02
N PHE A 48 3.01 13.95 -3.79
CA PHE A 48 2.92 15.32 -4.29
C PHE A 48 1.49 15.81 -4.02
N GLU A 49 1.36 16.82 -3.16
CA GLU A 49 0.05 17.29 -2.67
C GLU A 49 -0.77 16.14 -2.08
N ASN A 50 -1.95 15.83 -2.62
CA ASN A 50 -2.76 14.69 -2.18
C ASN A 50 -2.57 13.45 -3.06
N HIS A 51 -1.63 13.49 -3.99
CA HIS A 51 -1.36 12.37 -4.88
C HIS A 51 -0.20 11.53 -4.33
N VAL A 52 -0.39 10.23 -4.26
CA VAL A 52 0.65 9.30 -3.80
C VAL A 52 0.96 8.27 -4.86
N PHE A 53 2.22 7.89 -4.91
CA PHE A 53 2.78 6.94 -5.88
C PHE A 53 3.59 5.91 -5.12
N MET A 54 3.33 4.63 -5.38
CA MET A 54 4.01 3.53 -4.71
C MET A 54 4.88 2.75 -5.68
N ILE A 55 6.10 2.45 -5.25
CA ILE A 55 6.98 1.48 -5.91
C ILE A 55 7.05 0.26 -5.00
N CYS A 56 6.66 -0.90 -5.54
CA CYS A 56 6.67 -2.16 -4.81
C CYS A 56 7.57 -3.15 -5.54
N ASP A 57 8.70 -3.48 -4.94
CA ASP A 57 9.67 -4.42 -5.49
C ASP A 57 9.49 -5.79 -4.84
N THR A 58 9.45 -6.84 -5.65
CA THR A 58 9.14 -8.19 -5.20
C THR A 58 10.17 -9.21 -5.69
N VAL A 59 10.08 -10.42 -5.16
CA VAL A 59 10.83 -11.56 -5.67
C VAL A 59 10.37 -11.91 -7.09
N ASP A 60 11.19 -12.67 -7.83
CA ASP A 60 10.95 -12.98 -9.24
C ASP A 60 9.69 -13.81 -9.48
N ASP A 61 9.35 -14.69 -8.56
CA ASP A 61 8.18 -15.57 -8.67
C ASP A 61 6.94 -15.02 -8.00
N PHE A 62 6.93 -13.74 -7.68
CA PHE A 62 5.77 -13.09 -7.08
C PHE A 62 4.58 -13.11 -8.04
N ASP A 63 3.42 -13.58 -7.55
CA ASP A 63 2.16 -13.57 -8.27
C ASP A 63 1.28 -12.47 -7.65
N TRP A 64 1.04 -11.40 -8.40
CA TRP A 64 0.34 -10.23 -7.88
C TRP A 64 -1.01 -10.56 -7.25
N GLU A 65 -1.84 -11.31 -7.95
CA GLU A 65 -3.18 -11.64 -7.43
C GLU A 65 -3.11 -12.56 -6.21
N LYS A 66 -2.36 -13.66 -6.34
CA LYS A 66 -2.26 -14.69 -5.31
C LYS A 66 -1.58 -14.18 -4.05
N ASP A 67 -0.40 -13.55 -4.21
CA ASP A 67 0.41 -13.14 -3.06
C ASP A 67 -0.16 -11.91 -2.37
N MET A 68 -0.79 -11.00 -3.11
CA MET A 68 -1.49 -9.88 -2.48
C MET A 68 -2.73 -10.35 -1.72
N ALA A 69 -3.42 -11.38 -2.19
CA ALA A 69 -4.52 -11.99 -1.46
C ALA A 69 -4.06 -12.65 -0.17
N ARG A 70 -2.88 -13.28 -0.19
CA ARG A 70 -2.25 -13.83 1.01
C ARG A 70 -1.90 -12.73 2.02
N LEU A 71 -1.30 -11.65 1.54
CA LEU A 71 -0.95 -10.50 2.38
C LEU A 71 -2.17 -9.96 3.11
N ALA A 72 -3.29 -9.82 2.43
CA ALA A 72 -4.51 -9.27 3.00
C ALA A 72 -5.02 -10.06 4.22
N LYS A 73 -4.64 -11.32 4.35
CA LYS A 73 -5.06 -12.21 5.43
C LYS A 73 -4.06 -12.33 6.58
N LEU A 74 -2.89 -11.70 6.46
CA LEU A 74 -1.86 -11.78 7.48
C LEU A 74 -2.19 -10.90 8.70
N PRO A 75 -1.55 -11.15 9.85
CA PRO A 75 -1.88 -10.45 11.09
C PRO A 75 -1.86 -8.94 10.95
N ARG A 76 -2.93 -8.30 11.39
CA ARG A 76 -3.13 -6.85 11.45
C ARG A 76 -3.19 -6.14 10.09
N GLN A 77 -3.09 -6.87 8.96
CA GLN A 77 -3.14 -6.22 7.65
C GLN A 77 -4.49 -5.56 7.40
N ALA A 78 -5.60 -6.26 7.67
CA ALA A 78 -6.94 -5.70 7.50
C ALA A 78 -7.16 -4.48 8.41
N GLU A 79 -6.63 -4.51 9.61
CA GLU A 79 -6.71 -3.40 10.57
C GLU A 79 -5.95 -2.17 10.04
N TRP A 80 -4.75 -2.37 9.51
CA TRP A 80 -3.96 -1.32 8.89
C TRP A 80 -4.67 -0.71 7.67
N GLU A 81 -5.22 -1.56 6.79
CA GLU A 81 -5.93 -1.11 5.60
C GLU A 81 -7.17 -0.29 5.95
N ALA A 82 -7.90 -0.68 7.00
CA ALA A 82 -9.05 0.08 7.47
C ALA A 82 -8.64 1.45 8.04
N LEU A 83 -7.51 1.51 8.73
CA LEU A 83 -6.99 2.75 9.30
C LEU A 83 -6.58 3.74 8.21
N VAL A 84 -5.78 3.30 7.24
CA VAL A 84 -5.32 4.20 6.17
C VAL A 84 -6.45 4.57 5.21
N ALA A 85 -7.50 3.75 5.12
CA ALA A 85 -8.67 4.04 4.29
C ALA A 85 -9.34 5.37 4.64
N GLN A 86 -9.26 5.80 5.90
CA GLN A 86 -9.79 7.09 6.33
C GLN A 86 -9.15 8.25 5.58
N CYS A 87 -7.85 8.15 5.33
CA CYS A 87 -7.09 9.19 4.61
C CYS A 87 -7.24 9.05 3.09
N GLN A 88 -7.61 7.88 2.63
CA GLN A 88 -7.75 7.55 1.20
C GLN A 88 -9.17 7.78 0.68
N GLY A 89 -10.12 8.11 1.58
CA GLY A 89 -11.52 8.25 1.20
C GLY A 89 -12.09 6.94 0.64
N ALA A 90 -11.62 5.80 1.15
CA ALA A 90 -11.96 4.49 0.63
C ALA A 90 -12.76 3.67 1.63
N ASP A 91 -13.40 2.61 1.14
CA ASP A 91 -14.11 1.64 1.96
C ASP A 91 -13.10 0.94 2.88
N PRO A 92 -13.30 0.97 4.21
CA PRO A 92 -12.35 0.35 5.15
C PRO A 92 -12.26 -1.16 5.05
N SER A 93 -13.19 -1.82 4.36
CA SER A 93 -13.17 -3.27 4.17
C SER A 93 -12.29 -3.70 2.99
N LEU A 94 -11.86 -2.77 2.12
CA LEU A 94 -11.08 -3.11 0.95
C LEU A 94 -9.60 -3.37 1.28
N PRO A 95 -8.99 -4.39 0.65
CA PRO A 95 -7.54 -4.56 0.70
C PRO A 95 -6.84 -3.50 -0.14
N SER A 96 -5.51 -3.42 -0.06
CA SER A 96 -4.75 -2.41 -0.81
C SER A 96 -5.00 -2.51 -2.32
N THR A 97 -5.13 -3.71 -2.87
CA THR A 97 -5.40 -3.91 -4.29
C THR A 97 -6.76 -3.38 -4.74
N GLY A 98 -7.69 -3.20 -3.81
CA GLY A 98 -8.99 -2.58 -4.09
C GLY A 98 -8.97 -1.06 -4.03
N LYS A 99 -7.88 -0.47 -3.56
CA LYS A 99 -7.73 0.99 -3.37
C LYS A 99 -6.69 1.59 -4.28
N TRP A 100 -5.51 0.99 -4.37
CA TRP A 100 -4.44 1.43 -5.25
C TRP A 100 -4.68 0.97 -6.68
N LYS A 101 -4.25 1.76 -7.65
CA LYS A 101 -4.39 1.43 -9.07
C LYS A 101 -3.02 1.11 -9.64
N LEU A 102 -2.90 -0.08 -10.24
CA LEU A 102 -1.67 -0.47 -10.95
C LEU A 102 -1.45 0.43 -12.14
N MET A 103 -0.20 0.81 -12.34
CA MET A 103 0.22 1.65 -13.46
C MET A 103 0.93 0.79 -14.50
N GLU A 104 0.69 1.11 -15.76
CA GLU A 104 1.35 0.46 -16.88
C GLU A 104 2.71 1.12 -17.12
N LYS A 105 3.75 0.31 -17.27
CA LYS A 105 5.07 0.84 -17.67
C LYS A 105 5.04 1.17 -19.15
N ILE A 106 5.24 2.44 -19.48
CA ILE A 106 5.20 2.90 -20.88
C ILE A 106 6.58 3.28 -21.44
N PHE A 107 7.60 3.19 -20.61
CA PHE A 107 8.96 3.52 -21.07
C PHE A 107 10.00 2.57 -20.50
#